data_b572f210bf90ff4cfe6f7064e50fce30
#
_entry.id   b572f210bf90ff4cfe6f7064e50fce30
#
_cell.length_a   1.000
_cell.length_b   1.000
_cell.length_c   1.000
_cell.angle_alpha   90.00
_cell.angle_beta   90.00
_cell.angle_gamma   90.00
#
_symmetry.space_group_name_H-M   'P 1'
#
loop_
_entity.id
_entity.type
_entity.pdbx_description
1 polymer ?
#
loop_
_entity_poly.entity_id
_entity_poly.type
_entity_poly.pdbx_seq_one_letter_code
_entity_poly.pdbx_strand_id
1 'polypeptide(L)'
;MEDRKMKGILKNILLASVLCLAASCSLKEEPTFFVNKHNFYKTVDQCKASLNACYAPLNNIYVADFMIATEACSDLWRSSSSSGDSSLDVSPSKPQVGARVWENGYKGIMYCNEAIENIENAPIADSLKGPLAAEGRVMRAMYYYILTSMFDGVPFYTCMVDSYQVQDSIRYLPRTPADSIRMCLYEDLRDNAIPYFTEKNGLKVRGGDAPDNRSGYAHGLMLMAKFAMWNQEWEMALEPLDSLEKLYGDFSEARYPLHEIQWRYKNTAESIFEIQHEYSRDGVRYYGNVAAIMTPKYDRAKDLFDGAHLTGYGTTLPNWNSLKATDYFTLFRPAYGKVTSESGARCLFDPLPLTYDLDATYKASDGRERWLTKIDLEAWAKKEIRGKKIDRRIEYAVGLGNLETGETFGETKTWGIGWAGPKFWCPDMENTYDSNNYRIFRYADALLMMAECHAELENDPAMCMRYLNMVRERAGVDPYTDFTGYEDFLTFLRAERARELGGEFMRKFDLVRWGIWYDEVKKFNSQIKNNAQPCHRYYPIPDKQCALSGYALTNPEYENAGLN
;
A
#
# COMPACT_ATOMS: atom_id res chain seq x y z
N MET A 1 -50.41 -58.71 53.01
CA MET A 1 -50.95 -57.32 52.68
C MET A 1 -49.85 -56.30 52.37
N GLU A 2 -48.67 -56.52 52.92
CA GLU A 2 -47.47 -55.63 52.70
C GLU A 2 -46.87 -55.75 51.31
N ASP A 3 -46.84 -56.94 50.72
CA ASP A 3 -46.22 -57.17 49.42
C ASP A 3 -46.97 -56.45 48.25
N ARG A 4 -48.28 -56.21 48.36
CA ARG A 4 -49.08 -55.44 47.41
C ARG A 4 -48.84 -53.92 47.53
N LYS A 5 -48.57 -53.44 48.76
CA LYS A 5 -48.24 -52.02 48.98
C LYS A 5 -46.80 -51.67 48.44
N MET A 6 -45.84 -52.57 48.62
CA MET A 6 -44.50 -52.40 48.16
C MET A 6 -44.41 -52.37 46.59
N LYS A 7 -45.16 -53.28 45.93
CA LYS A 7 -45.27 -53.27 44.43
C LYS A 7 -45.94 -52.01 43.88
N GLY A 8 -46.90 -51.45 44.64
CA GLY A 8 -47.54 -50.17 44.27
C GLY A 8 -46.58 -48.98 44.39
N ILE A 9 -45.79 -48.96 45.46
CA ILE A 9 -44.78 -47.90 45.68
C ILE A 9 -43.66 -47.99 44.65
N LEU A 10 -43.12 -49.17 44.32
CA LEU A 10 -42.09 -49.35 43.28
C LEU A 10 -42.63 -48.95 41.90
N LYS A 11 -43.89 -49.22 41.57
CA LYS A 11 -44.48 -48.80 40.30
C LYS A 11 -44.67 -47.30 40.19
N ASN A 12 -45.01 -46.63 41.28
CA ASN A 12 -45.12 -45.17 41.31
C ASN A 12 -43.75 -44.48 41.27
N ILE A 13 -42.73 -45.04 41.88
CA ILE A 13 -41.33 -44.56 41.79
C ILE A 13 -40.78 -44.73 40.37
N LEU A 14 -41.09 -45.88 39.72
CA LEU A 14 -40.65 -46.10 38.33
C LEU A 14 -41.39 -45.17 37.37
N LEU A 15 -42.69 -44.90 37.59
CA LEU A 15 -43.42 -43.92 36.78
C LEU A 15 -42.95 -42.49 36.98
N ALA A 16 -42.62 -42.12 38.22
CA ALA A 16 -42.06 -40.81 38.52
C ALA A 16 -40.63 -40.61 37.89
N SER A 17 -39.77 -41.64 37.92
CA SER A 17 -38.46 -41.60 37.29
C SER A 17 -38.54 -41.54 35.76
N VAL A 18 -39.50 -42.21 35.12
CA VAL A 18 -39.73 -42.11 33.66
C VAL A 18 -40.33 -40.76 33.30
N LEU A 19 -41.15 -40.15 34.12
CA LEU A 19 -41.65 -38.79 33.92
C LEU A 19 -40.55 -37.74 34.12
N CYS A 20 -39.63 -37.92 35.06
CA CYS A 20 -38.46 -37.05 35.22
C CYS A 20 -37.46 -37.19 34.06
N LEU A 21 -37.31 -38.38 33.48
CA LEU A 21 -36.48 -38.60 32.29
C LEU A 21 -37.13 -38.04 31.00
N ALA A 22 -38.46 -38.03 30.92
CA ALA A 22 -39.20 -37.43 29.80
C ALA A 22 -39.28 -35.87 29.92
N ALA A 23 -39.09 -35.33 31.11
CA ALA A 23 -38.99 -33.89 31.38
C ALA A 23 -37.55 -33.37 31.37
N SER A 24 -36.56 -34.15 30.93
CA SER A 24 -35.27 -33.61 30.53
C SER A 24 -35.52 -32.84 29.26
N CYS A 25 -36.05 -31.63 29.42
CA CYS A 25 -35.97 -30.59 28.42
C CYS A 25 -34.58 -30.60 27.87
N SER A 26 -34.44 -30.64 26.58
CA SER A 26 -33.24 -30.21 25.92
C SER A 26 -32.92 -28.80 26.47
N LEU A 27 -32.08 -28.71 27.46
CA LEU A 27 -31.37 -27.49 27.81
C LEU A 27 -30.55 -27.15 26.57
N LYS A 28 -31.18 -26.49 25.59
CA LYS A 28 -30.47 -25.64 24.71
C LYS A 28 -29.97 -24.50 25.61
N GLU A 29 -28.79 -24.67 26.16
CA GLU A 29 -28.05 -23.53 26.64
C GLU A 29 -27.82 -22.64 25.42
N GLU A 30 -28.68 -21.66 25.25
CA GLU A 30 -28.36 -20.49 24.44
C GLU A 30 -27.58 -19.56 25.38
N PRO A 31 -26.26 -19.56 25.32
CA PRO A 31 -25.46 -18.66 26.14
C PRO A 31 -25.79 -17.24 25.71
N THR A 32 -26.56 -16.53 26.50
CA THR A 32 -26.97 -15.15 26.26
C THR A 32 -25.79 -14.16 26.32
N PHE A 33 -24.64 -14.64 26.77
CA PHE A 33 -23.41 -13.80 26.93
C PHE A 33 -22.26 -14.15 25.95
N PHE A 34 -22.38 -15.19 25.15
CA PHE A 34 -21.41 -15.51 24.12
C PHE A 34 -21.96 -15.09 22.75
N VAL A 35 -21.18 -14.26 22.05
CA VAL A 35 -21.41 -13.94 20.64
C VAL A 35 -21.17 -15.21 19.82
N ASN A 36 -22.20 -15.76 19.22
CA ASN A 36 -22.14 -16.88 18.29
C ASN A 36 -22.78 -16.48 16.94
N LYS A 37 -22.58 -17.27 15.89
CA LYS A 37 -23.15 -16.99 14.55
C LYS A 37 -24.65 -16.75 14.52
N HIS A 38 -25.40 -17.31 15.48
CA HIS A 38 -26.88 -17.20 15.52
C HIS A 38 -27.39 -15.93 16.20
N ASN A 39 -26.58 -15.32 17.08
CA ASN A 39 -26.93 -14.10 17.80
C ASN A 39 -26.15 -12.86 17.39
N PHE A 40 -25.20 -12.97 16.45
CA PHE A 40 -24.51 -11.86 15.81
C PHE A 40 -25.26 -11.41 14.55
N TYR A 41 -24.94 -10.26 14.00
CA TYR A 41 -25.62 -9.63 12.85
C TYR A 41 -27.11 -9.29 13.08
N LYS A 42 -27.54 -9.04 14.33
CA LYS A 42 -28.89 -8.62 14.67
C LYS A 42 -29.09 -7.10 14.66
N THR A 43 -28.03 -6.34 14.76
CA THR A 43 -28.05 -4.88 14.82
C THR A 43 -27.05 -4.27 13.82
N VAL A 44 -27.27 -3.00 13.49
CA VAL A 44 -26.36 -2.23 12.62
C VAL A 44 -24.94 -2.19 13.20
N ASP A 45 -24.81 -2.03 14.53
CA ASP A 45 -23.49 -1.96 15.18
C ASP A 45 -22.74 -3.30 15.09
N GLN A 46 -23.44 -4.42 15.17
CA GLN A 46 -22.84 -5.74 14.96
C GLN A 46 -22.38 -5.91 13.51
N CYS A 47 -23.15 -5.45 12.54
CA CYS A 47 -22.75 -5.44 11.13
C CYS A 47 -21.50 -4.56 10.91
N LYS A 48 -21.46 -3.36 11.51
CA LYS A 48 -20.27 -2.50 11.46
C LYS A 48 -19.07 -3.14 12.15
N ALA A 49 -19.27 -3.84 13.27
CA ALA A 49 -18.21 -4.54 13.99
C ALA A 49 -17.61 -5.68 13.13
N SER A 50 -18.42 -6.41 12.35
CA SER A 50 -17.90 -7.41 11.41
C SER A 50 -17.07 -6.78 10.30
N LEU A 51 -17.50 -5.64 9.78
CA LEU A 51 -16.72 -4.88 8.79
C LEU A 51 -15.38 -4.39 9.35
N ASN A 52 -15.29 -4.04 10.65
CA ASN A 52 -14.02 -3.68 11.27
C ASN A 52 -12.99 -4.83 11.17
N ALA A 53 -13.44 -6.07 11.27
CA ALA A 53 -12.57 -7.23 11.09
C ALA A 53 -11.96 -7.31 9.68
N CYS A 54 -12.64 -6.75 8.67
CA CYS A 54 -12.14 -6.72 7.28
C CYS A 54 -10.91 -5.83 7.12
N TYR A 55 -10.65 -4.88 8.00
CA TYR A 55 -9.47 -4.00 7.93
C TYR A 55 -8.23 -4.60 8.60
N ALA A 56 -8.42 -5.43 9.62
CA ALA A 56 -7.30 -5.92 10.45
C ALA A 56 -6.18 -6.63 9.66
N PRO A 57 -6.45 -7.49 8.64
CA PRO A 57 -5.38 -8.12 7.88
C PRO A 57 -4.52 -7.14 7.08
N LEU A 58 -5.01 -5.95 6.70
CA LEU A 58 -4.20 -4.93 6.03
C LEU A 58 -3.03 -4.46 6.89
N ASN A 59 -3.24 -4.31 8.20
CA ASN A 59 -2.17 -3.92 9.13
C ASN A 59 -1.04 -4.96 9.21
N ASN A 60 -1.34 -6.23 8.88
CA ASN A 60 -0.34 -7.28 8.80
C ASN A 60 0.35 -7.36 7.44
N ILE A 61 -0.28 -6.85 6.38
CA ILE A 61 0.29 -6.79 5.03
C ILE A 61 1.20 -5.57 4.92
N TYR A 62 0.67 -4.38 5.21
CA TYR A 62 1.38 -3.11 5.05
C TYR A 62 2.33 -2.84 6.22
N VAL A 63 3.44 -3.53 6.20
CA VAL A 63 4.54 -3.41 7.18
C VAL A 63 5.87 -3.18 6.45
N ALA A 64 6.95 -2.97 7.20
CA ALA A 64 8.29 -2.72 6.67
C ALA A 64 8.72 -3.70 5.56
N ASP A 65 8.46 -5.00 5.74
CA ASP A 65 8.82 -6.01 4.73
C ASP A 65 8.06 -5.84 3.42
N PHE A 66 6.79 -5.42 3.48
CA PHE A 66 6.01 -5.14 2.28
C PHE A 66 6.51 -3.88 1.56
N MET A 67 6.93 -2.86 2.32
CA MET A 67 7.63 -1.69 1.76
C MET A 67 8.92 -2.12 1.05
N ILE A 68 9.69 -3.04 1.63
CA ILE A 68 10.89 -3.59 0.97
C ILE A 68 10.51 -4.30 -0.34
N ALA A 69 9.48 -5.12 -0.32
CA ALA A 69 9.03 -5.88 -1.50
C ALA A 69 8.53 -4.99 -2.64
N THR A 70 7.87 -3.89 -2.33
CA THR A 70 7.23 -3.01 -3.32
C THR A 70 8.10 -1.83 -3.75
N GLU A 71 8.93 -1.32 -2.84
CA GLU A 71 9.74 -0.12 -3.10
C GLU A 71 11.25 -0.42 -3.22
N ALA A 72 11.82 -1.25 -2.33
CA ALA A 72 13.24 -1.60 -2.44
C ALA A 72 13.51 -2.62 -3.55
N CYS A 73 12.51 -3.34 -4.02
CA CYS A 73 12.58 -4.19 -5.21
C CYS A 73 12.15 -3.42 -6.47
N SER A 74 12.49 -2.15 -6.56
CA SER A 74 12.19 -1.25 -7.68
C SER A 74 13.45 -0.49 -8.16
N ASP A 75 13.25 0.45 -9.04
CA ASP A 75 14.27 1.37 -9.53
C ASP A 75 14.54 2.56 -8.59
N LEU A 76 13.64 2.84 -7.62
CA LEU A 76 13.72 4.03 -6.75
C LEU A 76 14.51 3.81 -5.47
N TRP A 77 14.26 2.71 -4.80
CA TRP A 77 14.85 2.42 -3.50
C TRP A 77 15.62 1.11 -3.52
N ARG A 78 16.63 1.01 -2.68
CA ARG A 78 17.38 -0.22 -2.41
C ARG A 78 17.48 -0.46 -0.92
N SER A 79 17.48 -1.70 -0.51
CA SER A 79 17.73 -2.07 0.88
C SER A 79 19.22 -2.13 1.18
N SER A 80 19.59 -1.90 2.43
CA SER A 80 20.95 -2.16 2.93
C SER A 80 21.16 -3.61 3.36
N SER A 81 20.09 -4.37 3.52
CA SER A 81 20.15 -5.81 3.82
C SER A 81 20.51 -6.62 2.58
N SER A 82 21.21 -7.74 2.79
CA SER A 82 21.64 -8.66 1.72
C SER A 82 20.91 -10.00 1.76
N SER A 83 19.77 -10.09 2.41
CA SER A 83 19.01 -11.34 2.59
C SER A 83 17.51 -11.16 2.33
N GLY A 84 16.82 -12.24 2.04
CA GLY A 84 15.38 -12.29 1.84
C GLY A 84 14.91 -11.40 0.69
N ASP A 85 13.78 -10.70 0.88
CA ASP A 85 13.22 -9.78 -0.11
C ASP A 85 14.24 -8.72 -0.56
N SER A 86 15.05 -8.22 0.36
CA SER A 86 16.07 -7.19 0.10
C SER A 86 17.13 -7.59 -0.92
N SER A 87 17.33 -8.87 -1.17
CA SER A 87 18.28 -9.42 -2.13
C SER A 87 17.62 -10.23 -3.24
N LEU A 88 16.29 -10.32 -3.27
CA LEU A 88 15.53 -11.24 -4.12
C LEU A 88 15.92 -12.71 -3.92
N ASP A 89 16.30 -13.11 -2.68
CA ASP A 89 16.39 -14.53 -2.31
C ASP A 89 14.97 -15.06 -2.06
N VAL A 90 14.21 -15.18 -3.14
CA VAL A 90 12.78 -15.51 -3.14
C VAL A 90 12.53 -16.71 -4.03
N SER A 91 11.90 -17.74 -3.48
CA SER A 91 11.48 -18.94 -4.20
C SER A 91 10.21 -19.52 -3.56
N PRO A 92 9.54 -20.52 -4.17
CA PRO A 92 8.38 -21.18 -3.55
C PRO A 92 8.66 -21.72 -2.14
N SER A 93 9.86 -22.26 -1.92
CA SER A 93 10.31 -22.73 -0.60
C SER A 93 10.75 -21.60 0.36
N LYS A 94 11.06 -20.42 -0.18
CA LYS A 94 11.43 -19.19 0.53
C LYS A 94 10.55 -18.02 0.07
N PRO A 95 9.24 -18.05 0.31
CA PRO A 95 8.31 -17.07 -0.23
C PRO A 95 8.40 -15.69 0.46
N GLN A 96 9.20 -15.56 1.51
CA GLN A 96 9.48 -14.32 2.24
C GLN A 96 8.17 -13.58 2.62
N VAL A 97 8.06 -12.28 2.33
CA VAL A 97 6.85 -11.49 2.58
C VAL A 97 5.64 -12.05 1.81
N GLY A 98 5.85 -12.74 0.70
CA GLY A 98 4.78 -13.36 -0.08
C GLY A 98 3.92 -14.32 0.74
N ALA A 99 4.50 -15.10 1.68
CA ALA A 99 3.73 -15.97 2.57
C ALA A 99 2.75 -15.17 3.45
N ARG A 100 3.19 -14.05 4.01
CA ARG A 100 2.38 -13.17 4.87
C ARG A 100 1.27 -12.50 4.07
N VAL A 101 1.59 -11.99 2.87
CA VAL A 101 0.60 -11.36 1.99
C VAL A 101 -0.46 -12.36 1.56
N TRP A 102 -0.07 -13.57 1.19
CA TRP A 102 -1.00 -14.64 0.83
C TRP A 102 -1.96 -14.97 1.97
N GLU A 103 -1.41 -15.26 3.16
CA GLU A 103 -2.20 -15.63 4.33
C GLU A 103 -3.19 -14.53 4.74
N ASN A 104 -2.69 -13.29 4.89
CA ASN A 104 -3.54 -12.18 5.33
C ASN A 104 -4.48 -11.69 4.21
N GLY A 105 -4.10 -11.79 2.94
CA GLY A 105 -4.97 -11.51 1.80
C GLY A 105 -6.20 -12.41 1.80
N TYR A 106 -6.00 -13.72 1.88
CA TYR A 106 -7.12 -14.67 1.93
C TYR A 106 -7.91 -14.62 3.24
N LYS A 107 -7.26 -14.30 4.37
CA LYS A 107 -7.96 -14.03 5.63
C LYS A 107 -8.88 -12.82 5.52
N GLY A 108 -8.42 -11.77 4.86
CA GLY A 108 -9.23 -10.58 4.59
C GLY A 108 -10.42 -10.89 3.67
N ILE A 109 -10.20 -11.65 2.59
CA ILE A 109 -11.27 -12.10 1.69
C ILE A 109 -12.33 -12.91 2.44
N MET A 110 -11.89 -13.84 3.29
CA MET A 110 -12.80 -14.66 4.10
C MET A 110 -13.68 -13.79 5.01
N TYR A 111 -13.08 -12.81 5.71
CA TYR A 111 -13.82 -11.88 6.56
C TYR A 111 -14.81 -11.02 5.75
N CYS A 112 -14.40 -10.53 4.58
CA CYS A 112 -15.27 -9.73 3.72
C CYS A 112 -16.44 -10.57 3.20
N ASN A 113 -16.22 -11.79 2.72
CA ASN A 113 -17.28 -12.66 2.23
C ASN A 113 -18.28 -13.01 3.35
N GLU A 114 -17.79 -13.33 4.56
CA GLU A 114 -18.64 -13.57 5.72
C GLU A 114 -19.45 -12.33 6.09
N ALA A 115 -18.85 -11.15 6.12
CA ALA A 115 -19.53 -9.90 6.44
C ALA A 115 -20.60 -9.57 5.40
N ILE A 116 -20.28 -9.63 4.10
CA ILE A 116 -21.22 -9.31 3.01
C ILE A 116 -22.46 -10.18 3.11
N GLU A 117 -22.31 -11.50 3.10
CA GLU A 117 -23.43 -12.43 3.08
C GLU A 117 -24.30 -12.33 4.33
N ASN A 118 -23.70 -12.21 5.51
CA ASN A 118 -24.46 -12.06 6.75
C ASN A 118 -25.15 -10.69 6.87
N ILE A 119 -24.57 -9.61 6.35
CA ILE A 119 -25.19 -8.27 6.33
C ILE A 119 -26.42 -8.27 5.40
N GLU A 120 -26.31 -8.88 4.22
CA GLU A 120 -27.43 -8.98 3.27
C GLU A 120 -28.63 -9.75 3.87
N ASN A 121 -28.36 -10.74 4.72
CA ASN A 121 -29.35 -11.54 5.41
C ASN A 121 -29.74 -11.02 6.81
N ALA A 122 -29.11 -9.92 7.28
CA ALA A 122 -29.38 -9.38 8.62
C ALA A 122 -30.79 -8.82 8.77
N PRO A 123 -31.42 -8.93 9.96
CA PRO A 123 -32.76 -8.38 10.23
C PRO A 123 -32.69 -6.86 10.53
N ILE A 124 -31.99 -6.10 9.69
CA ILE A 124 -31.92 -4.65 9.75
C ILE A 124 -32.64 -4.04 8.54
N ALA A 125 -32.83 -2.71 8.56
CA ALA A 125 -33.50 -2.03 7.46
C ALA A 125 -32.73 -2.21 6.13
N ASP A 126 -33.43 -2.53 5.04
CA ASP A 126 -32.79 -2.79 3.73
C ASP A 126 -31.98 -1.61 3.20
N SER A 127 -32.41 -0.39 3.52
CA SER A 127 -31.66 0.83 3.17
C SER A 127 -30.27 0.92 3.80
N LEU A 128 -29.99 0.14 4.84
CA LEU A 128 -28.68 0.09 5.53
C LEU A 128 -27.85 -1.11 5.08
N LYS A 129 -28.46 -2.17 4.58
CA LYS A 129 -27.74 -3.38 4.12
C LYS A 129 -26.84 -3.07 2.94
N GLY A 130 -27.38 -2.41 1.91
CA GLY A 130 -26.67 -2.09 0.69
C GLY A 130 -25.35 -1.35 0.94
N PRO A 131 -25.35 -0.19 1.63
CA PRO A 131 -24.13 0.53 1.95
C PRO A 131 -23.10 -0.25 2.77
N LEU A 132 -23.55 -1.05 3.75
CA LEU A 132 -22.64 -1.87 4.57
C LEU A 132 -22.05 -3.03 3.77
N ALA A 133 -22.83 -3.72 2.96
CA ALA A 133 -22.33 -4.78 2.08
C ALA A 133 -21.39 -4.22 1.00
N ALA A 134 -21.69 -3.02 0.47
CA ALA A 134 -20.83 -2.31 -0.47
C ALA A 134 -19.44 -2.04 0.10
N GLU A 135 -19.33 -1.60 1.34
CA GLU A 135 -18.03 -1.45 2.01
C GLU A 135 -17.27 -2.78 2.08
N GLY A 136 -17.92 -3.87 2.44
CA GLY A 136 -17.33 -5.21 2.43
C GLY A 136 -16.81 -5.62 1.04
N ARG A 137 -17.54 -5.28 -0.03
CA ARG A 137 -17.11 -5.53 -1.43
C ARG A 137 -15.89 -4.71 -1.81
N VAL A 138 -15.83 -3.44 -1.45
CA VAL A 138 -14.64 -2.60 -1.70
C VAL A 138 -13.41 -3.16 -0.96
N MET A 139 -13.58 -3.59 0.30
CA MET A 139 -12.48 -4.22 1.04
C MET A 139 -12.06 -5.57 0.45
N ARG A 140 -12.98 -6.40 -0.02
CA ARG A 140 -12.67 -7.64 -0.74
C ARG A 140 -11.86 -7.35 -2.01
N ALA A 141 -12.29 -6.37 -2.79
CA ALA A 141 -11.60 -5.94 -3.99
C ALA A 141 -10.17 -5.46 -3.68
N MET A 142 -9.95 -4.74 -2.56
CA MET A 142 -8.62 -4.33 -2.12
C MET A 142 -7.70 -5.53 -1.87
N TYR A 143 -8.18 -6.59 -1.23
CA TYR A 143 -7.36 -7.80 -1.01
C TYR A 143 -7.00 -8.50 -2.32
N TYR A 144 -7.94 -8.62 -3.25
CA TYR A 144 -7.64 -9.19 -4.56
C TYR A 144 -6.73 -8.28 -5.40
N TYR A 145 -6.82 -6.95 -5.26
CA TYR A 145 -5.86 -6.03 -5.87
C TYR A 145 -4.43 -6.33 -5.41
N ILE A 146 -4.22 -6.49 -4.10
CA ILE A 146 -2.91 -6.85 -3.53
C ILE A 146 -2.45 -8.22 -4.04
N LEU A 147 -3.31 -9.22 -3.97
CA LEU A 147 -2.96 -10.59 -4.36
C LEU A 147 -2.63 -10.69 -5.85
N THR A 148 -3.44 -10.09 -6.73
CA THR A 148 -3.20 -10.14 -8.18
C THR A 148 -2.00 -9.29 -8.60
N SER A 149 -1.67 -8.23 -7.85
CA SER A 149 -0.46 -7.43 -8.09
C SER A 149 0.82 -8.13 -7.63
N MET A 150 0.73 -8.99 -6.60
CA MET A 150 1.88 -9.72 -6.04
C MET A 150 2.13 -11.06 -6.73
N PHE A 151 1.08 -11.82 -7.09
CA PHE A 151 1.17 -13.22 -7.49
C PHE A 151 0.65 -13.50 -8.91
N ASP A 152 0.15 -12.47 -9.62
CA ASP A 152 -0.60 -12.63 -10.85
C ASP A 152 -1.91 -13.41 -10.62
N GLY A 153 -2.19 -14.48 -11.37
CA GLY A 153 -3.37 -15.30 -11.16
C GLY A 153 -3.37 -16.00 -9.80
N VAL A 154 -4.54 -16.03 -9.13
CA VAL A 154 -4.72 -16.62 -7.80
C VAL A 154 -6.09 -17.35 -7.73
N PRO A 155 -6.34 -18.24 -6.76
CA PRO A 155 -7.69 -18.77 -6.52
C PRO A 155 -8.71 -17.65 -6.30
N PHE A 156 -9.81 -17.69 -7.03
CA PHE A 156 -10.86 -16.66 -6.95
C PHE A 156 -12.18 -17.23 -6.46
N TYR A 157 -12.70 -16.66 -5.37
CA TYR A 157 -14.02 -16.99 -4.83
C TYR A 157 -14.60 -15.81 -4.07
N THR A 158 -15.93 -15.70 -4.04
CA THR A 158 -16.67 -14.60 -3.42
C THR A 158 -17.77 -15.08 -2.46
N CYS A 159 -17.84 -16.39 -2.20
CA CYS A 159 -18.80 -16.98 -1.27
C CYS A 159 -18.25 -17.05 0.16
N MET A 160 -19.13 -17.06 1.14
CA MET A 160 -18.79 -17.35 2.53
C MET A 160 -18.34 -18.81 2.68
N VAL A 161 -17.33 -19.05 3.51
CA VAL A 161 -16.85 -20.38 3.85
C VAL A 161 -17.52 -20.83 5.15
N ASP A 162 -18.72 -21.40 5.05
CA ASP A 162 -19.55 -21.78 6.18
C ASP A 162 -19.56 -23.27 6.51
N SER A 163 -19.09 -24.11 5.60
CA SER A 163 -19.10 -25.55 5.70
C SER A 163 -17.81 -26.20 5.23
N TYR A 164 -17.60 -27.44 5.69
CA TYR A 164 -16.46 -28.23 5.24
C TYR A 164 -16.49 -28.49 3.72
N GLN A 165 -17.69 -28.66 3.15
CA GLN A 165 -17.87 -28.88 1.72
C GLN A 165 -17.41 -27.68 0.90
N VAL A 166 -17.79 -26.46 1.31
CA VAL A 166 -17.34 -25.22 0.66
C VAL A 166 -15.83 -25.04 0.83
N GLN A 167 -15.32 -25.28 2.04
CA GLN A 167 -13.87 -25.21 2.28
C GLN A 167 -13.09 -26.18 1.39
N ASP A 168 -13.56 -27.42 1.26
CA ASP A 168 -12.91 -28.44 0.42
C ASP A 168 -12.98 -28.08 -1.06
N SER A 169 -14.09 -27.54 -1.54
CA SER A 169 -14.23 -27.09 -2.94
C SER A 169 -13.27 -25.93 -3.27
N ILE A 170 -13.10 -24.97 -2.35
CA ILE A 170 -12.19 -23.82 -2.53
C ILE A 170 -10.74 -24.25 -2.47
N ARG A 171 -10.40 -25.23 -1.66
CA ARG A 171 -9.04 -25.74 -1.47
C ARG A 171 -8.38 -26.16 -2.77
N TYR A 172 -9.11 -26.72 -3.69
CA TYR A 172 -8.61 -27.26 -4.97
C TYR A 172 -8.82 -26.30 -6.16
N LEU A 173 -9.23 -25.06 -5.91
CA LEU A 173 -9.32 -24.07 -6.99
C LEU A 173 -7.96 -23.82 -7.62
N PRO A 174 -7.88 -23.86 -8.94
CA PRO A 174 -6.67 -23.47 -9.67
C PRO A 174 -6.48 -21.93 -9.59
N ARG A 175 -5.37 -21.48 -10.11
CA ARG A 175 -5.16 -20.04 -10.35
C ARG A 175 -6.14 -19.55 -11.41
N THR A 176 -6.98 -18.60 -11.06
CA THR A 176 -7.77 -17.82 -12.02
C THR A 176 -6.88 -16.72 -12.58
N PRO A 177 -6.84 -16.48 -13.90
CA PRO A 177 -6.06 -15.39 -14.48
C PRO A 177 -6.38 -14.05 -13.84
N ALA A 178 -5.34 -13.24 -13.59
CA ALA A 178 -5.50 -11.97 -12.86
C ALA A 178 -6.39 -10.96 -13.59
N ASP A 179 -6.33 -10.92 -14.91
CA ASP A 179 -7.20 -10.10 -15.76
C ASP A 179 -8.68 -10.41 -15.56
N SER A 180 -9.02 -11.70 -15.57
CA SER A 180 -10.39 -12.18 -15.31
C SER A 180 -10.87 -11.82 -13.90
N ILE A 181 -10.02 -11.97 -12.87
CA ILE A 181 -10.35 -11.56 -11.49
C ILE A 181 -10.63 -10.07 -11.42
N ARG A 182 -9.76 -9.25 -12.03
CA ARG A 182 -9.87 -7.78 -12.03
C ARG A 182 -11.17 -7.33 -12.71
N MET A 183 -11.54 -7.96 -13.83
CA MET A 183 -12.80 -7.65 -14.51
C MET A 183 -14.02 -8.03 -13.69
N CYS A 184 -14.05 -9.24 -13.12
CA CYS A 184 -15.15 -9.64 -12.22
C CYS A 184 -15.31 -8.67 -11.02
N LEU A 185 -14.19 -8.18 -10.46
CA LEU A 185 -14.22 -7.24 -9.35
C LEU A 185 -14.60 -5.83 -9.79
N TYR A 186 -14.17 -5.41 -10.97
CA TYR A 186 -14.63 -4.14 -11.56
C TYR A 186 -16.16 -4.13 -11.70
N GLU A 187 -16.72 -5.17 -12.27
CA GLU A 187 -18.17 -5.33 -12.44
C GLU A 187 -18.90 -5.42 -11.09
N ASP A 188 -18.38 -6.20 -10.13
CA ASP A 188 -18.97 -6.29 -8.80
C ASP A 188 -18.97 -4.92 -8.08
N LEU A 189 -17.90 -4.14 -8.19
CA LEU A 189 -17.85 -2.78 -7.64
C LEU A 189 -18.83 -1.85 -8.35
N ARG A 190 -18.84 -1.84 -9.69
CA ARG A 190 -19.73 -0.99 -10.51
C ARG A 190 -21.20 -1.25 -10.19
N ASP A 191 -21.60 -2.51 -10.12
CA ASP A 191 -23.01 -2.90 -10.05
C ASP A 191 -23.52 -3.06 -8.60
N ASN A 192 -22.64 -3.52 -7.69
CA ASN A 192 -23.03 -3.93 -6.35
C ASN A 192 -22.37 -3.14 -5.20
N ALA A 193 -21.53 -2.13 -5.49
CA ALA A 193 -20.95 -1.28 -4.45
C ALA A 193 -21.19 0.21 -4.72
N ILE A 194 -20.72 0.75 -5.85
CA ILE A 194 -20.79 2.17 -6.17
C ILE A 194 -22.19 2.76 -6.08
N PRO A 195 -23.28 2.10 -6.56
CA PRO A 195 -24.63 2.66 -6.51
C PRO A 195 -25.18 2.87 -5.10
N TYR A 196 -24.63 2.19 -4.10
CA TYR A 196 -25.06 2.31 -2.71
C TYR A 196 -24.42 3.46 -1.94
N PHE A 197 -23.37 4.07 -2.48
CA PHE A 197 -22.75 5.28 -1.94
C PHE A 197 -23.35 6.51 -2.64
N THR A 198 -24.26 7.21 -1.95
CA THR A 198 -25.03 8.30 -2.53
C THR A 198 -24.86 9.60 -1.74
N GLU A 199 -25.18 10.74 -2.37
CA GLU A 199 -25.25 12.03 -1.68
C GLU A 199 -26.33 12.04 -0.59
N LYS A 200 -27.47 11.35 -0.86
CA LYS A 200 -28.58 11.26 0.07
C LYS A 200 -28.23 10.57 1.40
N ASN A 201 -27.39 9.56 1.37
CA ASN A 201 -26.91 8.88 2.59
C ASN A 201 -25.59 9.43 3.12
N GLY A 202 -25.01 10.45 2.47
CA GLY A 202 -23.75 11.08 2.89
C GLY A 202 -22.50 10.23 2.68
N LEU A 203 -22.57 9.17 1.86
CA LEU A 203 -21.47 8.23 1.65
C LEU A 203 -20.74 8.45 0.30
N LYS A 204 -21.28 9.29 -0.59
CA LYS A 204 -20.60 9.70 -1.83
C LYS A 204 -19.65 10.86 -1.53
N VAL A 205 -18.55 10.55 -0.86
CA VAL A 205 -17.58 11.52 -0.33
C VAL A 205 -16.15 11.14 -0.67
N ARG A 206 -15.23 12.10 -0.54
CA ARG A 206 -13.78 11.84 -0.62
C ARG A 206 -13.35 10.90 0.51
N GLY A 207 -12.21 10.20 0.33
CA GLY A 207 -11.71 9.28 1.33
C GLY A 207 -11.43 9.94 2.70
N GLY A 208 -10.80 11.13 2.69
CA GLY A 208 -10.54 11.88 3.92
C GLY A 208 -11.79 12.41 4.63
N ASP A 209 -12.91 12.52 3.94
CA ASP A 209 -14.21 12.95 4.49
C ASP A 209 -15.12 11.76 4.84
N ALA A 210 -14.68 10.53 4.61
CA ALA A 210 -15.49 9.34 4.85
C ALA A 210 -15.79 9.19 6.35
N PRO A 211 -17.06 8.90 6.74
CA PRO A 211 -17.39 8.67 8.13
C PRO A 211 -16.51 7.58 8.75
N ASP A 212 -15.98 7.84 9.95
CA ASP A 212 -15.08 6.93 10.67
C ASP A 212 -13.83 6.51 9.87
N ASN A 213 -13.43 7.28 8.85
CA ASN A 213 -12.32 6.96 7.92
C ASN A 213 -12.45 5.59 7.25
N ARG A 214 -13.69 5.17 6.98
CA ARG A 214 -14.01 3.87 6.38
C ARG A 214 -13.84 3.88 4.87
N SER A 215 -13.61 2.69 4.33
CA SER A 215 -13.61 2.46 2.88
C SER A 215 -14.98 2.74 2.26
N GLY A 216 -15.02 3.47 1.16
CA GLY A 216 -16.28 3.88 0.55
C GLY A 216 -16.15 4.24 -0.93
N TYR A 217 -16.93 5.22 -1.36
CA TYR A 217 -17.09 5.62 -2.76
C TYR A 217 -15.77 5.87 -3.50
N ALA A 218 -14.94 6.78 -2.96
CA ALA A 218 -13.67 7.13 -3.60
C ALA A 218 -12.70 5.95 -3.71
N HIS A 219 -12.65 5.10 -2.67
CA HIS A 219 -11.81 3.89 -2.67
C HIS A 219 -12.31 2.88 -3.71
N GLY A 220 -13.61 2.67 -3.81
CA GLY A 220 -14.20 1.78 -4.82
C GLY A 220 -13.88 2.24 -6.25
N LEU A 221 -14.06 3.52 -6.55
CA LEU A 221 -13.70 4.10 -7.86
C LEU A 221 -12.20 3.94 -8.17
N MET A 222 -11.34 4.17 -7.18
CA MET A 222 -9.89 4.03 -7.37
C MET A 222 -9.50 2.59 -7.70
N LEU A 223 -10.10 1.60 -7.04
CA LEU A 223 -9.86 0.19 -7.34
C LEU A 223 -10.38 -0.19 -8.73
N MET A 224 -11.56 0.29 -9.13
CA MET A 224 -12.08 0.08 -10.50
C MET A 224 -11.08 0.60 -11.54
N ALA A 225 -10.60 1.83 -11.38
CA ALA A 225 -9.59 2.40 -12.26
C ALA A 225 -8.30 1.58 -12.29
N LYS A 226 -7.79 1.15 -11.13
CA LYS A 226 -6.61 0.29 -11.04
C LYS A 226 -6.81 -1.04 -11.77
N PHE A 227 -7.95 -1.70 -11.61
CA PHE A 227 -8.24 -2.96 -12.30
C PHE A 227 -8.26 -2.80 -13.82
N ALA A 228 -8.95 -1.78 -14.32
CA ALA A 228 -9.02 -1.50 -15.75
C ALA A 228 -7.62 -1.21 -16.33
N MET A 229 -6.82 -0.36 -15.66
CA MET A 229 -5.45 -0.04 -16.12
C MET A 229 -4.50 -1.24 -16.10
N TRP A 230 -4.61 -2.14 -15.12
CA TRP A 230 -3.83 -3.38 -15.11
C TRP A 230 -4.16 -4.30 -16.29
N ASN A 231 -5.39 -4.24 -16.79
CA ASN A 231 -5.87 -4.99 -17.95
C ASN A 231 -5.72 -4.20 -19.26
N GLN A 232 -5.12 -3.00 -19.22
CA GLN A 232 -4.97 -2.09 -20.36
C GLN A 232 -6.32 -1.65 -20.99
N GLU A 233 -7.38 -1.67 -20.18
CA GLU A 233 -8.71 -1.19 -20.55
C GLU A 233 -8.83 0.31 -20.22
N TRP A 234 -8.12 1.13 -21.00
CA TRP A 234 -7.90 2.55 -20.72
C TRP A 234 -9.18 3.37 -20.71
N GLU A 235 -10.08 3.12 -21.65
CA GLU A 235 -11.39 3.78 -21.72
C GLU A 235 -12.25 3.45 -20.48
N MET A 236 -12.23 2.18 -20.05
CA MET A 236 -12.93 1.76 -18.83
C MET A 236 -12.34 2.39 -17.58
N ALA A 237 -11.05 2.67 -17.56
CA ALA A 237 -10.38 3.32 -16.43
C ALA A 237 -10.79 4.79 -16.29
N LEU A 238 -11.07 5.48 -17.39
CA LEU A 238 -11.47 6.91 -17.38
C LEU A 238 -12.80 7.13 -16.67
N GLU A 239 -13.78 6.24 -16.77
CA GLU A 239 -15.10 6.41 -16.13
C GLU A 239 -15.02 6.63 -14.60
N PRO A 240 -14.40 5.74 -13.82
CA PRO A 240 -14.22 5.98 -12.39
C PRO A 240 -13.26 7.12 -12.08
N LEU A 241 -12.24 7.39 -12.91
CA LEU A 241 -11.33 8.52 -12.74
C LEU A 241 -12.03 9.86 -12.93
N ASP A 242 -12.89 10.02 -13.93
CA ASP A 242 -13.73 11.20 -14.11
C ASP A 242 -14.66 11.44 -12.91
N SER A 243 -15.15 10.37 -12.32
CA SER A 243 -15.97 10.46 -11.10
C SER A 243 -15.15 10.92 -9.91
N LEU A 244 -13.88 10.50 -9.81
CA LEU A 244 -12.94 11.01 -8.81
C LEU A 244 -12.61 12.49 -9.07
N GLU A 245 -12.35 12.90 -10.31
CA GLU A 245 -12.10 14.32 -10.64
C GLU A 245 -13.30 15.20 -10.23
N LYS A 246 -14.52 14.78 -10.53
CA LYS A 246 -15.74 15.51 -10.11
C LYS A 246 -15.85 15.62 -8.59
N LEU A 247 -15.42 14.60 -7.87
CA LEU A 247 -15.48 14.56 -6.39
C LEU A 247 -14.39 15.42 -5.75
N TYR A 248 -13.16 15.36 -6.26
CA TYR A 248 -12.00 16.05 -5.69
C TYR A 248 -11.82 17.46 -6.27
N GLY A 249 -12.14 17.67 -7.53
CA GLY A 249 -12.07 18.96 -8.23
C GLY A 249 -10.64 19.43 -8.50
N ASP A 250 -10.46 20.76 -8.51
CA ASP A 250 -9.19 21.40 -8.81
C ASP A 250 -8.07 20.98 -7.84
N PHE A 251 -6.88 20.71 -8.38
CA PHE A 251 -5.71 20.24 -7.62
C PHE A 251 -4.70 21.37 -7.46
N SER A 252 -4.92 22.22 -6.47
CA SER A 252 -4.08 23.37 -6.18
C SER A 252 -3.42 23.28 -4.80
N GLU A 253 -2.31 24.00 -4.61
CA GLU A 253 -1.60 24.11 -3.32
C GLU A 253 -2.52 24.64 -2.21
N ALA A 254 -3.46 25.52 -2.54
CA ALA A 254 -4.39 26.06 -1.54
C ALA A 254 -5.38 25.02 -1.02
N ARG A 255 -5.74 24.04 -1.87
CA ARG A 255 -6.71 23.00 -1.51
C ARG A 255 -6.03 21.71 -1.02
N TYR A 256 -4.86 21.41 -1.57
CA TYR A 256 -4.06 20.21 -1.28
C TYR A 256 -2.63 20.61 -0.99
N PRO A 257 -2.34 21.13 0.22
CA PRO A 257 -1.03 21.65 0.57
C PRO A 257 0.07 20.58 0.42
N LEU A 258 1.16 20.94 -0.23
CA LEU A 258 2.24 19.99 -0.52
C LEU A 258 2.82 19.36 0.75
N HIS A 259 2.90 20.10 1.87
CA HIS A 259 3.41 19.54 3.12
C HIS A 259 2.57 18.40 3.68
N GLU A 260 1.30 18.28 3.27
CA GLU A 260 0.40 17.20 3.67
C GLU A 260 0.70 15.87 2.98
N ILE A 261 1.65 15.80 2.03
CA ILE A 261 2.14 14.51 1.52
C ILE A 261 2.85 13.69 2.60
N GLN A 262 3.28 14.31 3.69
CA GLN A 262 3.88 13.63 4.83
C GLN A 262 2.83 12.78 5.56
N TRP A 263 3.17 11.54 5.86
CA TRP A 263 2.24 10.56 6.42
C TRP A 263 1.75 10.87 7.85
N ARG A 264 2.45 11.76 8.56
CA ARG A 264 1.98 12.28 9.86
C ARG A 264 0.69 13.09 9.76
N TYR A 265 0.37 13.64 8.58
CA TYR A 265 -0.91 14.30 8.33
C TYR A 265 -1.91 13.26 7.87
N LYS A 266 -2.81 12.87 8.78
CA LYS A 266 -3.76 11.78 8.59
C LYS A 266 -5.04 12.27 7.94
N ASN A 267 -5.64 11.43 7.09
CA ASN A 267 -6.96 11.65 6.50
C ASN A 267 -7.11 13.04 5.87
N THR A 268 -6.11 13.45 5.12
CA THR A 268 -6.09 14.75 4.46
C THR A 268 -7.14 14.84 3.35
N ALA A 269 -7.40 16.06 2.87
CA ALA A 269 -8.35 16.28 1.77
C ALA A 269 -8.00 15.52 0.48
N GLU A 270 -6.70 15.20 0.27
CA GLU A 270 -6.19 14.45 -0.87
C GLU A 270 -6.39 12.92 -0.72
N SER A 271 -6.63 12.44 0.50
CA SER A 271 -6.69 11.00 0.77
C SER A 271 -7.87 10.32 0.07
N ILE A 272 -7.61 9.16 -0.54
CA ILE A 272 -8.63 8.23 -1.06
C ILE A 272 -8.78 7.03 -0.13
N PHE A 273 -7.67 6.45 0.32
CA PHE A 273 -7.67 5.38 1.30
C PHE A 273 -6.39 5.37 2.12
N GLU A 274 -6.55 5.28 3.45
CA GLU A 274 -5.44 5.16 4.39
C GLU A 274 -5.65 3.99 5.34
N ILE A 275 -4.57 3.29 5.67
CA ILE A 275 -4.56 2.35 6.79
C ILE A 275 -4.35 3.17 8.06
N GLN A 276 -5.31 3.08 8.97
CA GLN A 276 -5.33 3.86 10.20
C GLN A 276 -4.39 3.26 11.24
N HIS A 277 -3.50 4.07 11.80
CA HIS A 277 -2.61 3.70 12.89
C HIS A 277 -2.76 4.67 14.06
N GLU A 278 -2.61 4.14 15.26
CA GLU A 278 -2.64 4.94 16.47
C GLU A 278 -1.71 4.34 17.53
N TYR A 279 -1.00 5.20 18.27
CA TYR A 279 -0.34 4.81 19.50
C TYR A 279 -1.37 4.68 20.60
N SER A 280 -1.67 3.46 21.00
CA SER A 280 -2.42 3.22 22.21
C SER A 280 -1.47 2.88 23.36
N ARG A 281 -1.47 3.70 24.42
CA ARG A 281 -0.78 3.40 25.67
C ARG A 281 -1.44 2.25 26.44
N ASP A 282 -2.70 1.91 26.10
CA ASP A 282 -3.55 0.99 26.86
C ASP A 282 -3.53 -0.46 26.34
N GLY A 283 -2.53 -0.84 25.56
CA GLY A 283 -2.26 -2.23 25.18
C GLY A 283 -2.91 -2.75 23.91
N VAL A 284 -3.82 -2.05 23.27
CA VAL A 284 -4.30 -2.34 21.90
C VAL A 284 -3.43 -1.57 20.91
N ARG A 285 -2.75 -2.30 20.05
CA ARG A 285 -1.64 -1.75 19.26
C ARG A 285 -1.98 -1.78 17.78
N TYR A 286 -2.41 -0.64 17.27
CA TYR A 286 -2.53 -0.40 15.82
C TYR A 286 -1.42 0.55 15.39
N TYR A 287 -0.21 0.02 15.24
CA TYR A 287 0.95 0.82 14.84
C TYR A 287 1.62 0.21 13.61
N GLY A 288 2.28 1.07 12.84
CA GLY A 288 3.14 0.69 11.74
C GLY A 288 4.60 0.54 12.15
N ASN A 289 5.46 0.24 11.20
CA ASN A 289 6.91 0.17 11.38
C ASN A 289 7.69 0.63 10.13
N VAL A 290 7.02 1.32 9.22
CA VAL A 290 7.64 1.80 7.98
C VAL A 290 8.59 2.97 8.25
N ALA A 291 8.24 3.87 9.17
CA ALA A 291 9.12 4.96 9.53
C ALA A 291 10.48 4.48 10.02
N ALA A 292 10.55 3.34 10.72
CA ALA A 292 11.81 2.78 11.21
C ALA A 292 12.79 2.40 10.10
N ILE A 293 12.32 1.96 8.93
CA ILE A 293 13.18 1.59 7.81
C ILE A 293 13.49 2.76 6.87
N MET A 294 12.64 3.77 6.87
CA MET A 294 12.76 4.96 6.01
C MET A 294 13.53 6.09 6.70
N THR A 295 13.54 6.16 8.03
CA THR A 295 14.20 7.23 8.77
C THR A 295 15.70 6.97 8.90
N PRO A 296 16.56 8.00 8.73
CA PRO A 296 17.99 7.90 9.02
C PRO A 296 18.24 7.65 10.52
N LYS A 297 19.40 7.11 10.88
CA LYS A 297 19.78 6.91 12.29
C LYS A 297 19.77 8.24 13.04
N TYR A 298 19.31 8.19 14.29
CA TYR A 298 19.13 9.38 15.15
C TYR A 298 20.35 10.30 15.25
N ASP A 299 21.54 9.74 15.46
CA ASP A 299 22.80 10.50 15.55
C ASP A 299 23.11 11.36 14.33
N ARG A 300 22.42 11.09 13.23
CA ARG A 300 22.54 11.80 11.95
C ARG A 300 21.30 12.59 11.57
N ALA A 301 20.16 12.24 12.13
CA ALA A 301 18.89 12.91 11.90
C ALA A 301 18.64 14.06 12.89
N LYS A 302 19.38 14.13 14.00
CA LYS A 302 19.22 15.16 15.03
C LYS A 302 19.39 16.60 14.49
N ASP A 303 20.25 16.75 13.48
CA ASP A 303 20.53 18.03 12.85
C ASP A 303 19.48 18.41 11.79
N LEU A 304 18.61 17.47 11.39
CA LEU A 304 17.48 17.67 10.48
C LEU A 304 16.22 18.20 11.18
N PHE A 305 16.12 17.89 12.43
CA PHE A 305 15.01 18.28 13.25
C PHE A 305 15.60 19.14 14.35
N ASP A 306 15.15 20.29 14.53
CA ASP A 306 15.51 21.28 15.55
C ASP A 306 15.60 20.70 16.98
N GLY A 307 16.32 19.61 17.18
CA GLY A 307 16.56 18.87 18.43
C GLY A 307 15.31 18.49 19.24
N ALA A 308 14.21 19.23 19.06
CA ALA A 308 13.01 19.15 19.88
C ALA A 308 12.04 18.04 19.44
N HIS A 309 12.09 17.60 18.21
CA HIS A 309 11.07 16.71 17.64
C HIS A 309 11.44 15.22 17.62
N LEU A 310 12.64 14.87 18.06
CA LEU A 310 13.10 13.49 18.13
C LEU A 310 13.31 13.01 19.57
N THR A 311 12.67 13.61 20.54
CA THR A 311 12.78 13.17 21.95
C THR A 311 12.31 11.75 22.19
N GLY A 312 11.45 11.20 21.30
CA GLY A 312 11.08 9.80 21.29
C GLY A 312 12.12 8.86 20.69
N TYR A 313 12.99 9.35 19.82
CA TYR A 313 14.11 8.58 19.25
C TYR A 313 15.28 8.59 20.26
N GLY A 314 15.19 7.88 21.35
CA GLY A 314 16.30 7.73 22.29
C GLY A 314 17.59 7.26 21.59
N THR A 315 18.74 7.54 22.18
CA THR A 315 20.07 7.17 21.67
C THR A 315 20.27 5.68 21.34
N THR A 316 19.31 4.84 21.68
CA THR A 316 19.35 3.37 21.56
C THR A 316 18.35 2.82 20.56
N LEU A 317 17.55 3.64 19.87
CA LEU A 317 16.54 3.12 18.95
C LEU A 317 17.17 2.53 17.68
N PRO A 318 16.84 1.30 17.35
CA PRO A 318 17.25 0.68 16.12
C PRO A 318 16.38 1.23 14.97
N ASN A 319 16.63 2.44 14.54
CA ASN A 319 16.25 2.85 13.21
C ASN A 319 17.06 1.99 12.26
N TRP A 320 16.39 1.12 11.56
CA TRP A 320 17.07 0.15 10.71
C TRP A 320 17.74 0.82 9.53
N ASN A 321 17.31 2.06 9.17
CA ASN A 321 17.89 2.81 8.05
C ASN A 321 18.11 1.88 6.84
N SER A 322 17.09 1.08 6.56
CA SER A 322 17.23 -0.03 5.63
C SER A 322 17.07 0.42 4.19
N LEU A 323 16.28 1.47 3.95
CA LEU A 323 16.01 1.94 2.60
C LEU A 323 16.85 3.16 2.27
N LYS A 324 17.47 3.11 1.12
CA LYS A 324 18.26 4.17 0.51
C LYS A 324 17.81 4.36 -0.91
N ALA A 325 17.86 5.58 -1.38
CA ALA A 325 17.58 5.88 -2.76
C ALA A 325 18.60 5.19 -3.70
N THR A 326 18.11 4.75 -4.83
CA THR A 326 18.96 4.28 -5.93
C THR A 326 19.62 5.45 -6.64
N ASP A 327 20.47 5.12 -7.58
CA ASP A 327 21.07 6.12 -8.44
C ASP A 327 20.03 6.86 -9.31
N TYR A 328 18.90 6.29 -9.62
CA TYR A 328 17.82 6.95 -10.36
C TYR A 328 17.08 8.00 -9.52
N PHE A 329 16.77 7.70 -8.28
CA PHE A 329 15.97 8.57 -7.42
C PHE A 329 16.76 9.78 -6.88
N THR A 330 18.01 9.55 -6.47
CA THR A 330 18.86 10.59 -5.90
C THR A 330 20.08 10.91 -6.72
N LEU A 331 20.06 10.51 -7.98
CA LEU A 331 21.24 10.65 -8.77
C LEU A 331 21.79 12.03 -8.79
N PHE A 332 22.60 12.20 -7.81
CA PHE A 332 23.78 12.98 -7.99
C PHE A 332 24.99 12.16 -7.54
N ARG A 333 25.44 11.24 -8.40
CA ARG A 333 26.84 10.86 -8.40
C ARG A 333 27.50 11.63 -9.52
N PRO A 334 28.50 12.49 -9.23
CA PRO A 334 29.48 12.79 -10.23
C PRO A 334 29.98 11.44 -10.75
N ALA A 335 29.81 11.18 -12.03
CA ALA A 335 30.49 10.07 -12.66
C ALA A 335 31.97 10.19 -12.26
N TYR A 336 32.60 9.07 -11.91
CA TYR A 336 34.00 9.07 -11.51
C TYR A 336 34.85 9.89 -12.52
N GLY A 337 35.42 10.99 -12.09
CA GLY A 337 36.13 11.91 -12.94
C GLY A 337 35.61 13.34 -12.80
N LYS A 338 36.26 14.31 -13.41
CA LYS A 338 35.83 15.70 -13.39
C LYS A 338 34.40 15.83 -13.86
N VAL A 339 33.52 16.42 -13.03
CA VAL A 339 32.20 16.87 -13.47
C VAL A 339 32.46 18.00 -14.48
N THR A 340 32.22 17.71 -15.72
CA THR A 340 31.92 18.77 -16.67
C THR A 340 30.44 19.09 -16.48
N SER A 341 30.06 20.35 -16.62
CA SER A 341 28.71 20.85 -16.50
C SER A 341 27.65 20.10 -17.34
N GLU A 342 28.09 19.23 -18.24
CA GLU A 342 27.26 18.45 -19.18
C GLU A 342 27.17 16.96 -18.85
N SER A 343 28.02 16.41 -17.98
CA SER A 343 28.07 14.97 -17.68
C SER A 343 27.33 14.58 -16.40
N GLY A 344 26.57 15.49 -15.80
CA GLY A 344 25.73 15.19 -14.66
C GLY A 344 24.68 14.16 -15.05
N ALA A 345 24.79 12.94 -14.53
CA ALA A 345 23.72 11.99 -14.68
C ALA A 345 22.43 12.65 -14.17
N ARG A 346 21.40 12.68 -15.00
CA ARG A 346 20.12 13.28 -14.64
C ARG A 346 19.54 12.53 -13.46
N CYS A 347 19.26 13.24 -12.39
CA CYS A 347 18.48 12.69 -11.30
C CYS A 347 16.99 12.99 -11.51
N LEU A 348 16.17 12.25 -10.77
CA LEU A 348 14.72 12.40 -10.85
C LEU A 348 14.26 13.83 -10.54
N PHE A 349 14.97 14.52 -9.63
CA PHE A 349 14.70 15.90 -9.20
C PHE A 349 15.73 16.91 -9.75
N ASP A 350 16.06 16.85 -11.02
CA ASP A 350 16.90 17.88 -11.66
C ASP A 350 16.06 19.13 -11.98
N PRO A 351 16.50 20.34 -11.59
CA PRO A 351 17.76 20.70 -10.93
C PRO A 351 17.72 20.51 -9.41
N LEU A 352 18.75 19.91 -8.83
CA LEU A 352 18.94 19.87 -7.39
C LEU A 352 19.60 21.16 -6.89
N PRO A 353 19.25 21.69 -5.71
CA PRO A 353 19.90 22.85 -5.10
C PRO A 353 21.24 22.48 -4.48
N LEU A 354 22.12 21.87 -5.27
CA LEU A 354 23.44 21.45 -4.82
C LEU A 354 24.54 22.20 -5.57
N THR A 355 25.54 22.61 -4.81
CA THR A 355 26.81 23.12 -5.32
C THR A 355 27.90 22.11 -5.04
N TYR A 356 28.91 22.11 -5.88
CA TYR A 356 30.12 21.28 -5.77
C TYR A 356 31.28 22.15 -5.47
N ASP A 357 32.03 21.79 -4.46
CA ASP A 357 33.37 22.30 -4.29
C ASP A 357 34.30 21.46 -5.18
N LEU A 358 34.59 21.97 -6.36
CA LEU A 358 35.42 21.27 -7.35
C LEU A 358 36.88 21.19 -6.93
N ASP A 359 37.30 21.99 -5.95
CA ASP A 359 38.66 22.02 -5.41
C ASP A 359 38.82 21.13 -4.17
N ALA A 360 37.73 20.65 -3.60
CA ALA A 360 37.73 19.79 -2.44
C ALA A 360 37.18 18.39 -2.74
N THR A 361 38.00 17.39 -2.47
CA THR A 361 37.58 15.98 -2.56
C THR A 361 37.73 15.28 -1.22
N TYR A 362 36.91 14.25 -1.00
CA TYR A 362 37.09 13.34 0.12
C TYR A 362 37.11 11.88 -0.38
N LYS A 363 37.85 11.03 0.33
CA LYS A 363 37.91 9.62 0.02
C LYS A 363 36.75 8.90 0.69
N ALA A 364 35.81 8.40 -0.11
CA ALA A 364 34.66 7.65 0.37
C ALA A 364 35.06 6.28 0.94
N SER A 365 34.15 5.63 1.67
CA SER A 365 34.39 4.31 2.29
C SER A 365 34.69 3.19 1.27
N ASP A 366 34.26 3.38 0.01
CA ASP A 366 34.59 2.50 -1.11
C ASP A 366 35.96 2.79 -1.76
N GLY A 367 36.74 3.67 -1.14
CA GLY A 367 38.09 4.05 -1.59
C GLY A 367 38.13 5.03 -2.75
N ARG A 368 37.00 5.54 -3.24
CA ARG A 368 36.91 6.44 -4.39
C ARG A 368 36.88 7.90 -3.94
N GLU A 369 37.52 8.78 -4.70
CA GLU A 369 37.44 10.21 -4.46
C GLU A 369 36.14 10.79 -4.97
N ARG A 370 35.51 11.63 -4.15
CA ARG A 370 34.25 12.34 -4.46
C ARG A 370 34.39 13.79 -4.05
N TRP A 371 33.73 14.70 -4.78
CA TRP A 371 33.70 16.10 -4.39
C TRP A 371 32.79 16.34 -3.19
N LEU A 372 33.14 17.35 -2.41
CA LEU A 372 32.27 17.89 -1.39
C LEU A 372 31.06 18.56 -2.05
N THR A 373 29.87 18.23 -1.53
CA THR A 373 28.62 18.85 -1.96
C THR A 373 28.05 19.69 -0.84
N LYS A 374 27.46 20.82 -1.20
CA LYS A 374 26.75 21.70 -0.28
C LYS A 374 25.41 22.07 -0.89
N ILE A 375 24.42 22.36 -0.03
CA ILE A 375 23.15 22.90 -0.49
C ILE A 375 23.37 24.37 -0.89
N ASP A 376 22.94 24.72 -2.09
CA ASP A 376 22.88 26.11 -2.53
C ASP A 376 21.70 26.81 -1.84
N LEU A 377 21.99 27.46 -0.73
CA LEU A 377 20.98 28.15 0.08
C LEU A 377 20.32 29.31 -0.66
N GLU A 378 21.04 29.99 -1.55
CA GLU A 378 20.49 31.09 -2.35
C GLU A 378 19.49 30.55 -3.38
N ALA A 379 19.88 29.51 -4.11
CA ALA A 379 18.98 28.82 -5.04
C ALA A 379 17.76 28.25 -4.32
N TRP A 380 17.96 27.65 -3.15
CA TRP A 380 16.88 27.11 -2.32
C TRP A 380 15.91 28.19 -1.86
N ALA A 381 16.41 29.32 -1.36
CA ALA A 381 15.59 30.45 -0.92
C ALA A 381 14.78 31.05 -2.08
N LYS A 382 15.37 31.14 -3.26
CA LYS A 382 14.69 31.61 -4.48
C LYS A 382 13.78 30.57 -5.12
N LYS A 383 13.88 29.28 -4.70
CA LYS A 383 13.23 28.13 -5.36
C LYS A 383 13.56 28.02 -6.85
N GLU A 384 14.74 28.49 -7.23
CA GLU A 384 15.21 28.49 -8.61
C GLU A 384 16.73 28.27 -8.67
N ILE A 385 17.18 27.45 -9.63
CA ILE A 385 18.58 27.26 -9.95
C ILE A 385 18.77 27.19 -11.47
N ARG A 386 19.76 27.93 -11.98
CA ARG A 386 20.08 27.97 -13.43
C ARG A 386 18.86 28.28 -14.32
N GLY A 387 17.98 29.17 -13.87
CA GLY A 387 16.79 29.56 -14.61
C GLY A 387 15.66 28.53 -14.63
N LYS A 388 15.75 27.48 -13.80
CA LYS A 388 14.69 26.46 -13.65
C LYS A 388 14.18 26.43 -12.23
N LYS A 389 12.88 26.23 -12.06
CA LYS A 389 12.26 26.05 -10.74
C LYS A 389 12.73 24.75 -10.09
N ILE A 390 13.00 24.82 -8.78
CA ILE A 390 13.33 23.65 -7.96
C ILE A 390 12.03 22.96 -7.57
N ASP A 391 11.99 21.64 -7.73
CA ASP A 391 10.85 20.81 -7.31
C ASP A 391 10.72 20.79 -5.79
N ARG A 392 9.63 21.34 -5.26
CA ARG A 392 9.41 21.46 -3.82
C ARG A 392 9.19 20.11 -3.12
N ARG A 393 8.85 19.07 -3.87
CA ARG A 393 8.71 17.71 -3.31
C ARG A 393 10.01 17.17 -2.75
N ILE A 394 11.15 17.72 -3.17
CA ILE A 394 12.46 17.32 -2.66
C ILE A 394 12.59 17.58 -1.15
N GLU A 395 11.88 18.58 -0.61
CA GLU A 395 11.84 18.87 0.83
C GLU A 395 11.36 17.68 1.65
N TYR A 396 10.49 16.86 1.04
CA TYR A 396 9.79 15.76 1.74
C TYR A 396 10.26 14.39 1.28
N ALA A 397 10.64 14.26 0.02
CA ALA A 397 10.98 12.97 -0.58
C ALA A 397 12.42 12.54 -0.32
N VAL A 398 13.36 13.49 -0.20
CA VAL A 398 14.81 13.21 -0.08
C VAL A 398 15.41 13.98 1.09
N GLY A 399 16.12 13.28 1.94
CA GLY A 399 16.95 13.91 2.99
C GLY A 399 18.27 14.39 2.39
N LEU A 400 18.34 15.67 2.01
CA LEU A 400 19.53 16.28 1.40
C LEU A 400 20.55 16.78 2.42
N GLY A 401 20.08 17.35 3.53
CA GLY A 401 20.94 18.01 4.49
C GLY A 401 20.20 19.04 5.35
N ASN A 402 20.94 19.83 6.09
CA ASN A 402 20.42 20.96 6.83
C ASN A 402 20.22 22.15 5.90
N LEU A 403 18.95 22.52 5.68
CA LEU A 403 18.58 23.64 4.80
C LEU A 403 18.93 25.02 5.37
N GLU A 404 19.22 25.11 6.66
CA GLU A 404 19.63 26.37 7.31
C GLU A 404 21.14 26.61 7.19
N THR A 405 21.94 25.54 7.35
CA THR A 405 23.42 25.65 7.33
C THR A 405 24.01 25.35 5.96
N GLY A 406 23.25 24.75 5.04
CA GLY A 406 23.73 24.29 3.76
C GLY A 406 24.60 23.02 3.82
N GLU A 407 24.73 22.40 5.01
CA GLU A 407 25.49 21.16 5.15
C GLU A 407 24.72 19.98 4.57
N THR A 408 25.35 19.17 3.74
CA THR A 408 24.77 17.95 3.21
C THR A 408 25.04 16.76 4.12
N PHE A 409 24.07 15.82 4.23
CA PHE A 409 24.24 14.59 5.01
C PHE A 409 25.20 13.58 4.39
N GLY A 410 25.65 13.82 3.17
CA GLY A 410 26.60 12.95 2.48
C GLY A 410 28.05 13.14 2.88
N GLU A 411 28.39 14.18 3.63
CA GLU A 411 29.77 14.52 4.00
C GLU A 411 30.36 13.59 5.07
N THR A 412 29.56 12.95 5.87
CA THR A 412 30.06 11.94 6.80
C THR A 412 30.39 10.65 6.04
N LYS A 413 31.63 10.38 5.89
CA LYS A 413 32.41 9.31 5.24
C LYS A 413 31.76 7.96 4.89
N THR A 414 30.52 7.68 5.25
CA THR A 414 29.89 6.36 5.12
C THR A 414 28.57 6.33 4.36
N TRP A 415 27.94 7.48 4.08
CA TRP A 415 26.56 7.51 3.59
C TRP A 415 26.42 8.55 2.48
N GLY A 416 26.16 8.14 1.28
CA GLY A 416 25.83 9.06 0.19
C GLY A 416 24.50 9.78 0.43
N ILE A 417 24.25 10.89 -0.25
CA ILE A 417 22.94 11.52 -0.38
C ILE A 417 21.97 10.43 -0.85
N GLY A 418 20.85 10.22 -0.14
CA GLY A 418 19.96 9.17 -0.58
C GLY A 418 19.08 8.57 0.49
N TRP A 419 18.76 9.34 1.53
CA TRP A 419 17.78 8.92 2.51
C TRP A 419 16.38 9.38 2.13
N ALA A 420 15.37 8.63 2.56
CA ALA A 420 14.01 9.11 2.52
C ALA A 420 13.89 10.36 3.39
N GLY A 421 13.24 11.37 2.84
CA GLY A 421 13.00 12.63 3.53
C GLY A 421 11.84 12.54 4.54
N PRO A 422 11.41 13.69 5.06
CA PRO A 422 10.40 13.79 6.11
C PRO A 422 9.05 13.16 5.77
N LYS A 423 8.78 12.80 4.52
CA LYS A 423 7.51 12.21 4.08
C LYS A 423 7.05 11.06 4.97
N PHE A 424 7.99 10.23 5.43
CA PHE A 424 7.69 9.02 6.20
C PHE A 424 8.02 9.14 7.69
N TRP A 425 8.57 10.25 8.14
CA TRP A 425 9.00 10.39 9.52
C TRP A 425 7.83 10.53 10.46
N CYS A 426 7.95 9.91 11.63
CA CYS A 426 6.99 9.94 12.71
C CYS A 426 7.64 10.61 13.92
N PRO A 427 7.39 11.91 14.17
CA PRO A 427 8.08 12.67 15.21
C PRO A 427 7.82 12.17 16.64
N ASP A 428 6.68 11.51 16.87
CA ASP A 428 6.25 10.96 18.16
C ASP A 428 6.67 9.49 18.38
N MET A 429 7.52 8.95 17.51
CA MET A 429 8.00 7.58 17.57
C MET A 429 8.82 7.32 18.84
N GLU A 430 8.40 6.39 19.68
CA GLU A 430 9.09 6.03 20.93
C GLU A 430 9.98 4.77 20.79
N ASN A 431 9.77 3.98 19.74
CA ASN A 431 10.49 2.75 19.44
C ASN A 431 10.50 2.50 17.91
N THR A 432 10.64 1.27 17.45
CA THR A 432 10.60 0.92 16.02
C THR A 432 9.21 0.96 15.40
N TYR A 433 8.19 1.34 16.15
CA TYR A 433 6.81 1.44 15.72
C TYR A 433 6.44 2.91 15.52
N ASP A 434 5.61 3.18 14.54
CA ASP A 434 5.14 4.52 14.21
C ASP A 434 3.60 4.60 14.22
N SER A 435 3.09 5.79 14.46
CA SER A 435 1.67 6.09 14.46
C SER A 435 1.19 6.70 13.14
N ASN A 436 2.05 6.84 12.15
CA ASN A 436 1.65 7.39 10.86
C ASN A 436 0.56 6.55 10.21
N ASN A 437 -0.46 7.19 9.64
CA ASN A 437 -1.31 6.49 8.71
C ASN A 437 -0.54 6.15 7.44
N TYR A 438 -0.80 4.97 6.86
CA TYR A 438 -0.22 4.63 5.57
C TYR A 438 -1.21 4.98 4.48
N ARG A 439 -0.87 6.03 3.71
CA ARG A 439 -1.67 6.51 2.60
C ARG A 439 -1.43 5.61 1.40
N ILE A 440 -2.44 4.80 1.08
CA ILE A 440 -2.34 3.80 0.01
C ILE A 440 -2.76 4.40 -1.33
N PHE A 441 -3.85 5.19 -1.33
CA PHE A 441 -4.32 5.87 -2.51
C PHE A 441 -4.63 7.34 -2.19
N ARG A 442 -4.28 8.23 -3.12
CA ARG A 442 -4.55 9.66 -3.05
C ARG A 442 -4.82 10.26 -4.43
N TYR A 443 -5.42 11.44 -4.45
CA TYR A 443 -5.93 12.04 -5.68
C TYR A 443 -4.85 12.35 -6.72
N ALA A 444 -3.62 12.70 -6.34
CA ALA A 444 -2.53 12.86 -7.30
C ALA A 444 -2.25 11.59 -8.12
N ASP A 445 -2.39 10.39 -7.53
CA ASP A 445 -2.28 9.14 -8.27
C ASP A 445 -3.39 9.02 -9.33
N ALA A 446 -4.63 9.37 -8.99
CA ALA A 446 -5.74 9.38 -9.95
C ALA A 446 -5.49 10.34 -11.12
N LEU A 447 -4.98 11.55 -10.86
CA LEU A 447 -4.63 12.51 -11.92
C LEU A 447 -3.54 11.99 -12.86
N LEU A 448 -2.49 11.38 -12.31
CA LEU A 448 -1.43 10.78 -13.13
C LEU A 448 -1.92 9.53 -13.88
N MET A 449 -2.89 8.80 -13.35
CA MET A 449 -3.58 7.72 -14.07
C MET A 449 -4.43 8.26 -15.22
N MET A 450 -5.13 9.39 -15.05
CA MET A 450 -5.86 10.05 -16.14
C MET A 450 -4.90 10.48 -17.26
N ALA A 451 -3.77 11.10 -16.91
CA ALA A 451 -2.76 11.46 -17.90
C ALA A 451 -2.24 10.25 -18.68
N GLU A 452 -2.06 9.11 -18.00
CA GLU A 452 -1.63 7.86 -18.62
C GLU A 452 -2.69 7.28 -19.55
N CYS A 453 -3.95 7.20 -19.12
CA CYS A 453 -5.03 6.69 -19.94
C CYS A 453 -5.20 7.49 -21.26
N HIS A 454 -5.17 8.82 -21.19
CA HIS A 454 -5.22 9.66 -22.39
C HIS A 454 -4.00 9.46 -23.30
N ALA A 455 -2.82 9.21 -22.74
CA ALA A 455 -1.62 8.96 -23.52
C ALA A 455 -1.63 7.59 -24.20
N GLU A 456 -2.08 6.55 -23.49
CA GLU A 456 -2.18 5.19 -24.04
C GLU A 456 -3.28 5.06 -25.10
N LEU A 457 -4.34 5.86 -25.00
CA LEU A 457 -5.38 5.97 -26.03
C LEU A 457 -4.94 6.83 -27.22
N GLU A 458 -3.84 7.55 -27.11
CA GLU A 458 -3.33 8.50 -28.11
C GLU A 458 -4.41 9.49 -28.60
N ASN A 459 -5.33 9.87 -27.71
CA ASN A 459 -6.54 10.58 -28.13
C ASN A 459 -6.49 12.10 -27.90
N ASP A 460 -5.79 12.60 -26.86
CA ASP A 460 -5.79 14.01 -26.50
C ASP A 460 -4.51 14.46 -25.77
N PRO A 461 -3.51 15.02 -26.50
CA PRO A 461 -2.31 15.57 -25.89
C PRO A 461 -2.57 16.68 -24.87
N ALA A 462 -3.63 17.47 -25.05
CA ALA A 462 -3.95 18.56 -24.13
C ALA A 462 -4.43 18.01 -22.78
N MET A 463 -5.23 16.94 -22.78
CA MET A 463 -5.65 16.26 -21.55
C MET A 463 -4.49 15.54 -20.87
N CYS A 464 -3.61 14.88 -21.61
CA CYS A 464 -2.38 14.31 -21.05
C CYS A 464 -1.59 15.36 -20.27
N MET A 465 -1.29 16.50 -20.90
CA MET A 465 -0.55 17.58 -20.28
C MET A 465 -1.33 18.26 -19.15
N ARG A 466 -2.63 18.42 -19.26
CA ARG A 466 -3.47 19.02 -18.24
C ARG A 466 -3.33 18.30 -16.90
N TYR A 467 -3.58 17.00 -16.87
CA TYR A 467 -3.54 16.23 -15.63
C TYR A 467 -2.12 16.12 -15.04
N LEU A 468 -1.13 15.92 -15.88
CA LEU A 468 0.27 15.95 -15.47
C LEU A 468 0.65 17.30 -14.83
N ASN A 469 0.24 18.40 -15.48
CA ASN A 469 0.60 19.75 -15.02
C ASN A 469 -0.13 20.16 -13.75
N MET A 470 -1.32 19.67 -13.46
CA MET A 470 -1.96 19.89 -12.16
C MET A 470 -1.05 19.41 -11.01
N VAL A 471 -0.42 18.23 -11.14
CA VAL A 471 0.51 17.71 -10.15
C VAL A 471 1.80 18.53 -10.09
N ARG A 472 2.33 18.92 -11.25
CA ARG A 472 3.55 19.72 -11.35
C ARG A 472 3.39 21.13 -10.77
N GLU A 473 2.28 21.78 -11.04
CA GLU A 473 1.97 23.12 -10.49
C GLU A 473 1.91 23.10 -8.96
N ARG A 474 1.24 22.11 -8.36
CA ARG A 474 1.23 21.94 -6.92
C ARG A 474 2.65 21.75 -6.35
N ALA A 475 3.52 21.03 -7.07
CA ALA A 475 4.93 20.84 -6.70
C ALA A 475 5.80 22.09 -6.90
N GLY A 476 5.25 23.15 -7.50
CA GLY A 476 5.95 24.42 -7.75
C GLY A 476 6.97 24.36 -8.88
N VAL A 477 6.90 23.37 -9.77
CA VAL A 477 7.78 23.23 -10.94
C VAL A 477 7.10 23.78 -12.21
N ASP A 478 7.93 24.07 -13.21
CA ASP A 478 7.42 24.54 -14.50
C ASP A 478 6.56 23.46 -15.18
N PRO A 479 5.46 23.86 -15.85
CA PRO A 479 4.62 22.94 -16.54
C PRO A 479 5.37 22.20 -17.66
N TYR A 480 4.95 21.00 -17.96
CA TYR A 480 5.37 20.26 -19.15
C TYR A 480 4.66 20.85 -20.37
N THR A 481 5.43 21.33 -21.35
CA THR A 481 4.91 22.00 -22.55
C THR A 481 5.37 21.36 -23.85
N ASP A 482 6.45 20.60 -23.81
CA ASP A 482 7.16 20.10 -24.99
C ASP A 482 6.63 18.68 -25.35
N PHE A 483 5.36 18.61 -25.78
CA PHE A 483 4.80 17.35 -26.24
C PHE A 483 5.38 16.98 -27.61
N THR A 484 6.24 15.98 -27.63
CA THR A 484 6.93 15.46 -28.84
C THR A 484 6.28 14.18 -29.38
N GLY A 485 5.49 13.50 -28.55
CA GLY A 485 4.77 12.27 -28.88
C GLY A 485 4.33 11.53 -27.62
N TYR A 486 3.46 10.56 -27.78
CA TYR A 486 2.89 9.83 -26.63
C TYR A 486 3.93 8.97 -25.91
N GLU A 487 4.86 8.35 -26.62
CA GLU A 487 5.92 7.52 -26.02
C GLU A 487 6.89 8.35 -25.17
N ASP A 488 7.30 9.52 -25.64
CA ASP A 488 8.13 10.47 -24.90
C ASP A 488 7.37 11.00 -23.68
N PHE A 489 6.07 11.30 -23.85
CA PHE A 489 5.21 11.71 -22.75
C PHE A 489 5.07 10.63 -21.69
N LEU A 490 4.81 9.37 -22.05
CA LEU A 490 4.71 8.25 -21.12
C LEU A 490 6.03 8.04 -20.36
N THR A 491 7.16 8.20 -21.02
CA THR A 491 8.47 8.14 -20.36
C THR A 491 8.61 9.24 -19.32
N PHE A 492 8.20 10.46 -19.64
CA PHE A 492 8.20 11.58 -18.70
C PHE A 492 7.20 11.37 -17.54
N LEU A 493 6.00 10.88 -17.85
CA LEU A 493 4.95 10.58 -16.86
C LEU A 493 5.40 9.51 -15.87
N ARG A 494 6.09 8.46 -16.32
CA ARG A 494 6.66 7.41 -15.43
C ARG A 494 7.65 8.00 -14.42
N ALA A 495 8.44 8.99 -14.85
CA ALA A 495 9.32 9.74 -13.97
C ALA A 495 8.54 10.69 -13.04
N GLU A 496 7.46 11.32 -13.51
CA GLU A 496 6.61 12.17 -12.68
C GLU A 496 5.89 11.37 -11.58
N ARG A 497 5.39 10.19 -11.91
CA ARG A 497 4.85 9.25 -10.92
C ARG A 497 5.87 8.87 -9.86
N ALA A 498 7.12 8.66 -10.24
CA ALA A 498 8.21 8.38 -9.29
C ALA A 498 8.50 9.55 -8.34
N ARG A 499 8.50 10.80 -8.87
CA ARG A 499 8.66 12.02 -8.05
C ARG A 499 7.54 12.20 -7.05
N GLU A 500 6.32 11.95 -7.48
CA GLU A 500 5.12 12.20 -6.69
C GLU A 500 4.83 11.07 -5.68
N LEU A 501 4.88 9.83 -6.14
CA LEU A 501 4.37 8.65 -5.41
C LEU A 501 5.47 7.76 -4.82
N GLY A 502 6.74 8.15 -4.95
CA GLY A 502 7.85 7.32 -4.46
C GLY A 502 7.71 6.97 -2.97
N GLY A 503 7.83 5.69 -2.65
CA GLY A 503 7.68 5.16 -1.30
C GLY A 503 6.24 4.89 -0.84
N GLU A 504 5.26 4.89 -1.73
CA GLU A 504 3.84 4.67 -1.39
C GLU A 504 3.36 3.24 -1.73
N PHE A 505 4.22 2.24 -1.62
CA PHE A 505 3.96 0.81 -1.88
C PHE A 505 3.56 0.45 -3.32
N MET A 506 3.82 1.34 -4.30
CA MET A 506 3.28 1.18 -5.66
C MET A 506 4.33 0.98 -6.74
N ARG A 507 5.58 1.43 -6.53
CA ARG A 507 6.54 1.52 -7.63
C ARG A 507 6.78 0.21 -8.37
N LYS A 508 6.96 -0.90 -7.64
CA LYS A 508 7.13 -2.21 -8.28
C LYS A 508 5.91 -2.57 -9.13
N PHE A 509 4.70 -2.32 -8.63
CA PHE A 509 3.46 -2.62 -9.35
C PHE A 509 3.34 -1.81 -10.64
N ASP A 510 3.68 -0.52 -10.62
CA ASP A 510 3.74 0.31 -11.82
C ASP A 510 4.74 -0.24 -12.83
N LEU A 511 5.97 -0.57 -12.41
CA LEU A 511 7.00 -1.13 -13.30
C LEU A 511 6.60 -2.48 -13.91
N VAL A 512 5.92 -3.33 -13.13
CA VAL A 512 5.40 -4.63 -13.60
C VAL A 512 4.29 -4.43 -14.63
N ARG A 513 3.33 -3.54 -14.32
CA ARG A 513 2.22 -3.21 -15.21
C ARG A 513 2.69 -2.63 -16.55
N TRP A 514 3.73 -1.80 -16.53
CA TRP A 514 4.38 -1.28 -17.74
C TRP A 514 5.28 -2.29 -18.46
N GLY A 515 5.51 -3.46 -17.90
CA GLY A 515 6.38 -4.50 -18.49
C GLY A 515 7.88 -4.21 -18.44
N ILE A 516 8.30 -3.18 -17.67
CA ILE A 516 9.71 -2.71 -17.65
C ILE A 516 10.46 -3.03 -16.35
N TRP A 517 9.82 -3.70 -15.39
CA TRP A 517 10.40 -3.92 -14.06
C TRP A 517 11.81 -4.53 -14.10
N TYR A 518 12.00 -5.57 -14.90
CA TYR A 518 13.28 -6.28 -14.97
C TYR A 518 14.43 -5.38 -15.46
N ASP A 519 14.20 -4.65 -16.54
CA ASP A 519 15.21 -3.80 -17.15
C ASP A 519 15.57 -2.59 -16.25
N GLU A 520 14.58 -1.95 -15.63
CA GLU A 520 14.80 -0.82 -14.74
C GLU A 520 15.54 -1.23 -13.47
N VAL A 521 15.20 -2.39 -12.89
CA VAL A 521 15.93 -2.94 -11.73
C VAL A 521 17.37 -3.29 -12.08
N LYS A 522 17.60 -3.91 -13.24
CA LYS A 522 18.97 -4.24 -13.70
C LYS A 522 19.81 -2.99 -13.92
N LYS A 523 19.19 -1.91 -14.37
CA LYS A 523 19.84 -0.64 -14.66
C LYS A 523 20.18 0.15 -13.39
N PHE A 524 19.24 0.28 -12.47
CA PHE A 524 19.34 1.25 -11.38
C PHE A 524 19.57 0.65 -10.00
N ASN A 525 19.11 -0.57 -9.72
CA ASN A 525 19.16 -1.13 -8.38
C ASN A 525 20.41 -1.99 -8.16
N SER A 526 21.46 -1.38 -7.63
CA SER A 526 22.73 -2.07 -7.39
C SER A 526 22.66 -3.22 -6.40
N GLN A 527 21.63 -3.27 -5.55
CA GLN A 527 21.46 -4.29 -4.51
C GLN A 527 20.94 -5.61 -5.07
N ILE A 528 19.94 -5.55 -5.94
CA ILE A 528 19.22 -6.73 -6.42
C ILE A 528 19.53 -7.11 -7.87
N LYS A 529 20.18 -6.22 -8.64
CA LYS A 529 20.40 -6.43 -10.08
C LYS A 529 21.04 -7.77 -10.46
N ASN A 530 21.91 -8.31 -9.59
CA ASN A 530 22.61 -9.57 -9.89
C ASN A 530 21.71 -10.80 -9.67
N ASN A 531 20.75 -10.71 -8.75
CA ASN A 531 19.83 -11.81 -8.41
C ASN A 531 18.49 -11.68 -9.15
N ALA A 532 18.18 -10.51 -9.71
CA ALA A 532 16.94 -10.29 -10.43
C ALA A 532 16.82 -11.22 -11.63
N GLN A 533 15.69 -11.91 -11.72
CA GLN A 533 15.25 -12.71 -12.85
C GLN A 533 13.84 -12.27 -13.27
N PRO A 534 13.42 -12.50 -14.52
CA PRO A 534 12.10 -12.07 -15.00
C PRO A 534 10.92 -12.58 -14.15
N CYS A 535 11.01 -13.78 -13.56
CA CYS A 535 9.97 -14.33 -12.68
C CYS A 535 9.74 -13.50 -11.41
N HIS A 536 10.77 -12.79 -10.90
CA HIS A 536 10.66 -11.98 -9.68
C HIS A 536 9.78 -10.73 -9.83
N ARG A 537 9.24 -10.47 -11.03
CA ARG A 537 8.18 -9.47 -11.21
C ARG A 537 6.98 -9.79 -10.32
N TYR A 538 6.65 -11.07 -10.18
CA TYR A 538 5.65 -11.58 -9.24
C TYR A 538 6.32 -12.41 -8.14
N TYR A 539 5.65 -12.56 -7.01
CA TYR A 539 6.06 -13.48 -5.95
C TYR A 539 5.58 -14.90 -6.25
N PRO A 540 6.31 -15.93 -5.83
CA PRO A 540 5.84 -17.31 -5.94
C PRO A 540 4.72 -17.60 -4.95
N ILE A 541 3.79 -18.45 -5.32
CA ILE A 541 2.86 -19.04 -4.37
C ILE A 541 3.68 -19.93 -3.43
N PRO A 542 3.53 -19.81 -2.10
CA PRO A 542 4.30 -20.60 -1.16
C PRO A 542 4.10 -22.11 -1.34
N ASP A 543 5.15 -22.91 -1.28
CA ASP A 543 5.12 -24.38 -1.41
C ASP A 543 4.09 -25.04 -0.51
N LYS A 544 3.96 -24.51 0.72
CA LYS A 544 2.92 -24.96 1.66
C LYS A 544 1.52 -24.86 1.07
N GLN A 545 1.23 -23.81 0.32
CA GLN A 545 -0.08 -23.62 -0.31
C GLN A 545 -0.25 -24.52 -1.53
N CYS A 546 0.82 -24.71 -2.32
CA CYS A 546 0.83 -25.67 -3.40
C CYS A 546 0.52 -27.09 -2.90
N ALA A 547 1.18 -27.52 -1.82
CA ALA A 547 0.92 -28.83 -1.22
C ALA A 547 -0.49 -28.96 -0.62
N LEU A 548 -0.98 -27.92 0.06
CA LEU A 548 -2.34 -27.89 0.63
C LEU A 548 -3.44 -27.97 -0.43
N SER A 549 -3.21 -27.41 -1.61
CA SER A 549 -4.14 -27.49 -2.75
C SER A 549 -4.04 -28.79 -3.55
N GLY A 550 -3.26 -29.77 -3.09
CA GLY A 550 -2.98 -30.98 -3.87
C GLY A 550 -2.26 -30.68 -5.19
N TYR A 551 -1.46 -29.62 -5.21
CA TYR A 551 -0.75 -29.09 -6.37
C TYR A 551 -1.65 -28.59 -7.51
N ALA A 552 -2.89 -28.17 -7.21
CA ALA A 552 -3.68 -27.35 -8.13
C ALA A 552 -3.03 -25.96 -8.37
N LEU A 553 -2.20 -25.52 -7.42
CA LEU A 553 -1.39 -24.30 -7.50
C LEU A 553 0.06 -24.67 -7.81
N THR A 554 0.65 -23.98 -8.81
CA THR A 554 2.04 -24.17 -9.26
C THR A 554 2.72 -22.84 -9.54
N ASN A 555 4.03 -22.86 -9.68
CA ASN A 555 4.89 -21.70 -9.96
C ASN A 555 5.73 -21.92 -11.23
N PRO A 556 5.14 -22.07 -12.41
CA PRO A 556 5.88 -22.48 -13.62
C PRO A 556 7.00 -21.51 -14.00
N GLU A 557 6.85 -20.21 -13.75
CA GLU A 557 7.90 -19.22 -14.04
C GLU A 557 9.13 -19.40 -13.15
N TYR A 558 8.94 -19.78 -11.88
CA TYR A 558 10.02 -20.06 -10.94
C TYR A 558 10.68 -21.41 -11.24
N GLU A 559 9.89 -22.43 -11.57
CA GLU A 559 10.39 -23.74 -12.01
C GLU A 559 11.27 -23.61 -13.26
N ASN A 560 10.80 -22.87 -14.27
CA ASN A 560 11.56 -22.59 -15.50
C ASN A 560 12.84 -21.79 -15.24
N ALA A 561 12.87 -20.97 -14.20
CA ALA A 561 14.04 -20.21 -13.78
C ALA A 561 15.02 -21.03 -12.90
N GLY A 562 14.67 -22.26 -12.53
CA GLY A 562 15.47 -23.10 -11.62
C GLY A 562 15.45 -22.63 -10.17
N LEU A 563 14.40 -21.91 -9.77
CA LEU A 563 14.20 -21.38 -8.43
C LEU A 563 13.06 -22.14 -7.70
N ASN A 564 13.34 -23.35 -7.24
CA ASN A 564 12.37 -24.18 -6.52
C ASN A 564 12.52 -24.07 -4.99
#